data_4282e02402beab61386b143fac7429b6
#
_entry.id   4282e02402beab61386b143fac7429b6
#
_cell.length_a   1.000
_cell.length_b   1.000
_cell.length_c   1.000
_cell.angle_alpha   90.00
_cell.angle_beta   90.00
_cell.angle_gamma   90.00
#
_symmetry.space_group_name_H-M   'P 1'
#
loop_
_entity.id
_entity.type
_entity.pdbx_description
1 polymer ?
#
loop_
_entity_poly.entity_id
_entity_poly.type
_entity_poly.pdbx_seq_one_letter_code
_entity_poly.pdbx_strand_id
1 'polypeptide(L)'
;MGKFKDEGDSALALAEECAEVIQVITKLKRFNGSWNEIPPGKDKTRWEELNDEMTDLIYQWGRLLTEYDAIHEEPEPLDESFKGLE
;
A
#
# COMPACT_ATOMS: atom_id res chain seq x y z
N MET A 1 6.87 -3.52 10.27
CA MET A 1 5.50 -3.01 10.29
C MET A 1 4.46 -4.10 10.31
N GLY A 2 4.74 -5.23 9.68
CA GLY A 2 3.75 -6.28 9.54
C GLY A 2 3.12 -6.77 10.82
N LYS A 3 3.86 -6.77 11.91
CA LYS A 3 3.33 -7.37 13.13
C LYS A 3 2.22 -6.54 13.78
N PHE A 4 2.07 -5.27 13.38
CA PHE A 4 1.02 -4.41 13.94
C PHE A 4 0.00 -3.97 12.90
N LYS A 5 -0.02 -4.65 11.76
CA LYS A 5 -0.84 -4.15 10.66
C LYS A 5 -2.34 -4.21 10.93
N ASP A 6 -2.76 -4.99 11.91
CA ASP A 6 -4.18 -5.08 12.25
C ASP A 6 -4.56 -4.17 13.42
N GLU A 7 -3.62 -3.38 13.90
CA GLU A 7 -3.84 -2.54 15.08
C GLU A 7 -3.67 -1.09 14.74
N GLY A 8 -4.27 -0.25 15.57
CA GLY A 8 -4.13 1.17 15.46
C GLY A 8 -4.96 1.79 14.36
N ASP A 9 -4.65 3.01 14.07
CA ASP A 9 -5.39 3.82 13.10
C ASP A 9 -5.12 3.33 11.68
N SER A 10 -6.18 2.94 10.99
CA SER A 10 -6.04 2.38 9.64
C SER A 10 -5.56 3.41 8.63
N ALA A 11 -5.95 4.67 8.80
CA ALA A 11 -5.48 5.71 7.89
C ALA A 11 -3.98 5.94 8.06
N LEU A 12 -3.51 5.93 9.31
CA LEU A 12 -2.09 6.07 9.57
C LEU A 12 -1.32 4.86 9.03
N ALA A 13 -1.86 3.67 9.25
CA ALA A 13 -1.23 2.46 8.74
C ALA A 13 -1.15 2.49 7.21
N LEU A 14 -2.20 2.97 6.56
CA LEU A 14 -2.18 3.11 5.11
C LEU A 14 -1.11 4.10 4.67
N ALA A 15 -0.99 5.22 5.37
CA ALA A 15 0.04 6.21 5.05
C ALA A 15 1.44 5.62 5.18
N GLU A 16 1.65 4.80 6.21
CA GLU A 16 2.94 4.15 6.39
C GLU A 16 3.25 3.18 5.26
N GLU A 17 2.25 2.43 4.81
CA GLU A 17 2.47 1.52 3.70
C GLU A 17 2.73 2.28 2.40
N CYS A 18 2.10 3.41 2.22
CA CYS A 18 2.40 4.26 1.06
C CYS A 18 3.86 4.71 1.09
N ALA A 19 4.37 5.06 2.25
CA ALA A 19 5.76 5.46 2.39
C ALA A 19 6.71 4.31 2.05
N GLU A 20 6.35 3.08 2.44
CA GLU A 20 7.16 1.91 2.11
C GLU A 20 7.22 1.69 0.60
N VAL A 21 6.09 1.82 -0.07
CA VAL A 21 6.05 1.70 -1.53
C VAL A 21 6.95 2.76 -2.18
N ILE A 22 6.84 3.99 -1.70
CA ILE A 22 7.67 5.08 -2.21
C ILE A 22 9.15 4.75 -2.01
N GLN A 23 9.51 4.19 -0.87
CA GLN A 23 10.90 3.85 -0.58
C GLN A 23 11.44 2.82 -1.57
N VAL A 24 10.66 1.78 -1.85
CA VAL A 24 11.11 0.74 -2.77
C VAL A 24 11.40 1.33 -4.15
N ILE A 25 10.47 2.15 -4.64
CA ILE A 25 10.62 2.76 -5.96
C ILE A 25 11.79 3.75 -5.97
N THR A 26 11.89 4.55 -4.92
CA THR A 26 12.93 5.57 -4.82
C THR A 26 14.32 4.93 -4.81
N LYS A 27 14.47 3.86 -4.03
CA LYS A 27 15.75 3.17 -3.97
C LYS A 27 16.15 2.59 -5.31
N LEU A 28 15.19 1.97 -6.01
CA LEU A 28 15.47 1.44 -7.33
C LEU A 28 15.97 2.51 -8.27
N LYS A 29 15.25 3.64 -8.31
CA LYS A 29 15.61 4.73 -9.23
C LYS A 29 16.89 5.43 -8.84
N ARG A 30 17.09 5.62 -7.54
CA ARG A 30 18.30 6.30 -7.05
C ARG A 30 19.56 5.56 -7.41
N PHE A 31 19.52 4.24 -7.30
CA PHE A 31 20.70 3.42 -7.57
C PHE A 31 20.69 2.83 -8.96
N ASN A 32 19.79 3.31 -9.80
CA ASN A 32 19.72 2.88 -11.20
C ASN A 32 19.60 1.36 -11.33
N GLY A 33 18.81 0.78 -10.45
CA GLY A 33 18.68 -0.66 -10.39
C GLY A 33 17.67 -1.21 -11.37
N SER A 34 17.58 -2.53 -11.40
CA SER A 34 16.64 -3.26 -12.23
C SER A 34 15.59 -3.91 -11.36
N TRP A 35 14.36 -3.99 -11.86
CA TRP A 35 13.29 -4.68 -11.14
C TRP A 35 13.60 -6.14 -10.88
N ASN A 36 14.41 -6.75 -11.74
CA ASN A 36 14.77 -8.16 -11.60
C ASN A 36 15.98 -8.39 -10.73
N GLU A 37 16.56 -7.33 -10.22
CA GLU A 37 17.76 -7.41 -9.39
C GLU A 37 17.39 -7.83 -7.98
N ILE A 38 18.26 -8.66 -7.38
CA ILE A 38 18.13 -9.00 -5.98
C ILE A 38 19.17 -8.17 -5.22
N PRO A 39 18.73 -7.23 -4.36
CA PRO A 39 19.67 -6.37 -3.67
C PRO A 39 20.56 -7.16 -2.72
N PRO A 40 21.75 -6.68 -2.43
CA PRO A 40 22.65 -7.37 -1.50
C PRO A 40 21.99 -7.60 -0.15
N GLY A 41 22.13 -8.78 0.39
CA GLY A 41 21.55 -9.12 1.68
C GLY A 41 20.08 -9.43 1.65
N LYS A 42 19.46 -9.46 0.47
CA LYS A 42 18.06 -9.78 0.31
C LYS A 42 17.90 -11.09 -0.43
N ASP A 43 16.69 -11.64 -0.39
CA ASP A 43 16.39 -12.89 -1.09
C ASP A 43 15.27 -12.72 -2.09
N LYS A 44 14.87 -11.48 -2.37
CA LYS A 44 13.80 -11.18 -3.30
C LYS A 44 14.25 -10.14 -4.30
N THR A 45 13.67 -10.20 -5.49
CA THR A 45 13.91 -9.15 -6.46
C THR A 45 13.23 -7.86 -6.01
N ARG A 46 13.62 -6.76 -6.61
CA ARG A 46 12.97 -5.49 -6.30
C ARG A 46 11.51 -5.49 -6.69
N TRP A 47 11.18 -6.20 -7.75
CA TRP A 47 9.77 -6.33 -8.15
C TRP A 47 8.97 -7.09 -7.09
N GLU A 48 9.53 -8.18 -6.56
CA GLU A 48 8.86 -8.94 -5.51
C GLU A 48 8.69 -8.09 -4.25
N GLU A 49 9.70 -7.30 -3.94
CA GLU A 49 9.65 -6.40 -2.79
C GLU A 49 8.51 -5.40 -2.95
N LEU A 50 8.39 -4.83 -4.15
CA LEU A 50 7.32 -3.89 -4.43
C LEU A 50 5.95 -4.54 -4.30
N ASN A 51 5.82 -5.76 -4.82
CA ASN A 51 4.56 -6.49 -4.71
C ASN A 51 4.16 -6.72 -3.26
N ASP A 52 5.13 -7.06 -2.41
CA ASP A 52 4.85 -7.24 -0.99
C ASP A 52 4.32 -5.96 -0.36
N GLU A 53 4.96 -4.82 -0.67
CA GLU A 53 4.53 -3.56 -0.10
C GLU A 53 3.17 -3.15 -0.64
N MET A 54 2.90 -3.41 -1.91
CA MET A 54 1.60 -3.10 -2.48
C MET A 54 0.50 -3.97 -1.85
N THR A 55 0.82 -5.23 -1.56
CA THR A 55 -0.15 -6.10 -0.89
C THR A 55 -0.51 -5.55 0.48
N ASP A 56 0.49 -5.10 1.23
CA ASP A 56 0.23 -4.51 2.55
C ASP A 56 -0.57 -3.21 2.43
N LEU A 57 -0.25 -2.41 1.42
CA LEU A 57 -0.98 -1.17 1.18
C LEU A 57 -2.47 -1.45 0.89
N ILE A 58 -2.73 -2.42 0.04
CA ILE A 58 -4.10 -2.78 -0.32
C ILE A 58 -4.85 -3.30 0.90
N TYR A 59 -4.17 -4.06 1.75
CA TYR A 59 -4.78 -4.56 2.98
C TYR A 59 -5.22 -3.40 3.87
N GLN A 60 -4.36 -2.40 4.08
CA GLN A 60 -4.70 -1.26 4.91
C GLN A 60 -5.81 -0.42 4.28
N TRP A 61 -5.80 -0.31 2.98
CA TRP A 61 -6.88 0.37 2.27
C TRP A 61 -8.22 -0.31 2.53
N GLY A 62 -8.22 -1.66 2.51
CA GLY A 62 -9.43 -2.41 2.81
C GLY A 62 -9.93 -2.18 4.22
N ARG A 63 -9.01 -2.09 5.18
CA ARG A 63 -9.39 -1.78 6.57
C ARG A 63 -10.06 -0.41 6.66
N LEU A 64 -9.46 0.58 6.00
CA LEU A 64 -10.00 1.93 6.03
C LEU A 64 -11.38 1.99 5.40
N LEU A 65 -11.57 1.29 4.29
CA LEU A 65 -12.86 1.23 3.65
C LEU A 65 -13.93 0.63 4.58
N THR A 66 -13.57 -0.45 5.26
CA THR A 66 -14.49 -1.09 6.18
C THR A 66 -14.88 -0.15 7.32
N GLU A 67 -13.92 0.58 7.85
CA GLU A 67 -14.19 1.53 8.92
C GLU A 67 -15.07 2.67 8.44
N TYR A 68 -14.80 3.16 7.25
CA TYR A 68 -15.59 4.23 6.68
C TYR A 68 -17.05 3.80 6.50
N ASP A 69 -17.25 2.61 5.96
CA ASP A 69 -18.60 2.09 5.75
C ASP A 69 -19.33 1.89 7.07
N ALA A 70 -18.62 1.42 8.10
CA ALA A 70 -19.24 1.20 9.40
C ALA A 70 -19.69 2.53 10.02
N ILE A 71 -18.91 3.59 9.83
CA ILE A 71 -19.24 4.90 10.38
C ILE A 71 -20.42 5.52 9.64
N HIS A 72 -20.49 5.35 8.35
CA HIS A 72 -21.48 6.02 7.52
C HIS A 72 -22.74 5.22 7.27
N GLU A 73 -22.84 4.02 7.81
CA GLU A 73 -23.98 3.13 7.71
C GLU A 73 -24.35 2.76 6.28
N GLU A 74 -24.45 3.74 5.42
CA GLU A 74 -24.73 3.50 4.02
C GLU A 74 -23.50 3.86 3.24
N PRO A 75 -22.90 2.89 2.52
CA PRO A 75 -21.71 3.21 1.74
C PRO A 75 -22.05 4.23 0.67
N GLU A 76 -21.16 5.17 0.51
CA GLU A 76 -21.25 6.10 -0.59
C GLU A 76 -21.21 5.33 -1.89
N PRO A 77 -22.04 5.70 -2.85
CA PRO A 77 -21.96 5.03 -4.15
C PRO A 77 -20.66 5.41 -4.83
N LEU A 78 -19.70 4.53 -4.71
CA LEU A 78 -18.38 4.76 -5.31
C LEU A 78 -18.48 5.00 -6.81
N ASP A 79 -19.52 4.45 -7.41
CA ASP A 79 -19.77 4.64 -8.83
C ASP A 79 -19.82 6.09 -9.20
N GLU A 80 -20.44 6.91 -8.36
CA GLU A 80 -20.57 8.31 -8.69
C GLU A 80 -19.25 9.02 -8.71
N SER A 81 -18.38 8.66 -7.77
CA SER A 81 -17.04 9.22 -7.73
C SER A 81 -16.26 8.86 -8.99
N PHE A 82 -16.38 7.62 -9.39
CA PHE A 82 -15.67 7.16 -10.57
C PHE A 82 -16.21 7.75 -11.84
N LYS A 83 -17.51 7.97 -11.88
CA LYS A 83 -18.10 8.61 -13.04
C LYS A 83 -17.54 10.01 -13.25
N GLY A 84 -17.27 10.71 -12.16
CA GLY A 84 -16.68 12.03 -12.27
C GLY A 84 -15.27 12.01 -12.78
N LEU A 85 -14.60 10.86 -12.68
CA LEU A 85 -13.23 10.72 -13.13
C LEU A 85 -13.14 10.22 -14.56
N GLU A 86 -14.20 9.66 -15.04
CA GLU A 86 -14.23 9.18 -16.39
C GLU A 86 -14.45 10.32 -17.36
#